data_28bab0293eb7bea0db0874190bd6d279
#
_entry.id   28bab0293eb7bea0db0874190bd6d279
#
_cell.length_a   1.000
_cell.length_b   1.000
_cell.length_c   1.000
_cell.angle_alpha   90.00
_cell.angle_beta   90.00
_cell.angle_gamma   90.00
#
_symmetry.space_group_name_H-M   'P 1'
#
loop_
_entity.id
_entity.type
_entity.pdbx_description
1 polymer ?
#
loop_
_entity_poly.entity_id
_entity_poly.type
_entity_poly.pdbx_seq_one_letter_code
_entity_poly.pdbx_strand_id
1 'polypeptide(L)'
;MQLNTSASVISFAKQLEADSAAFYEKMAESYPKAKEVLLTFSKENSNYATMIQRAYYGVITDAIEGCFAFSVETDEYAFEKEPAKDPSFADALNQAIDMEQKLISFYTDAAEQSKALMADVPRTFLIVAKKRKGREDKLRALLG
;
A
#
# COMPACT_ATOMS: atom_id res chain seq x y z
N MET A 1 -13.52 8.38 -6.33
CA MET A 1 -14.47 8.26 -5.22
C MET A 1 -13.86 8.85 -3.97
N GLN A 2 -14.60 9.73 -3.32
CA GLN A 2 -14.15 10.43 -2.13
C GLN A 2 -14.40 9.60 -0.87
N LEU A 3 -13.38 9.39 -0.05
CA LEU A 3 -13.48 8.66 1.21
C LEU A 3 -13.31 9.64 2.38
N ASN A 4 -14.26 9.64 3.31
CA ASN A 4 -14.28 10.59 4.41
C ASN A 4 -14.19 9.96 5.80
N THR A 5 -14.50 8.69 5.95
CA THR A 5 -14.52 8.01 7.24
C THR A 5 -13.29 7.14 7.45
N SER A 6 -12.94 6.91 8.71
CA SER A 6 -11.85 6.00 9.05
C SER A 6 -12.09 4.61 8.49
N ALA A 7 -13.33 4.10 8.63
CA ALA A 7 -13.67 2.77 8.14
C ALA A 7 -13.45 2.65 6.62
N SER A 8 -13.87 3.65 5.85
CA SER A 8 -13.71 3.61 4.38
C SER A 8 -12.24 3.70 3.97
N VAL A 9 -11.43 4.49 4.67
CA VAL A 9 -10.00 4.61 4.40
C VAL A 9 -9.26 3.31 4.73
N ILE A 10 -9.59 2.67 5.84
CA ILE A 10 -8.99 1.37 6.21
C ILE A 10 -9.38 0.28 5.21
N SER A 11 -10.64 0.25 4.77
CA SER A 11 -11.08 -0.69 3.72
C SER A 11 -10.32 -0.46 2.41
N PHE A 12 -10.10 0.79 2.05
CA PHE A 12 -9.33 1.14 0.85
C PHE A 12 -7.87 0.71 0.98
N ALA A 13 -7.26 0.93 2.16
CA ALA A 13 -5.88 0.46 2.41
C ALA A 13 -5.77 -1.05 2.23
N LYS A 14 -6.72 -1.81 2.75
CA LYS A 14 -6.74 -3.28 2.59
C LYS A 14 -6.86 -3.67 1.12
N GLN A 15 -7.67 -2.95 0.35
CA GLN A 15 -7.81 -3.21 -1.09
C GLN A 15 -6.51 -2.89 -1.83
N LEU A 16 -5.85 -1.80 -1.51
CA LEU A 16 -4.54 -1.46 -2.10
C LEU A 16 -3.50 -2.54 -1.80
N GLU A 17 -3.49 -3.06 -0.58
CA GLU A 17 -2.56 -4.13 -0.21
C GLU A 17 -2.86 -5.41 -0.98
N ALA A 18 -4.13 -5.76 -1.14
CA ALA A 18 -4.54 -6.94 -1.91
C ALA A 18 -4.16 -6.80 -3.39
N ASP A 19 -4.40 -5.63 -3.97
CA ASP A 19 -4.05 -5.35 -5.37
C ASP A 19 -2.54 -5.42 -5.58
N SER A 20 -1.77 -4.89 -4.63
CA SER A 20 -0.30 -4.94 -4.66
C SER A 20 0.21 -6.38 -4.56
N ALA A 21 -0.36 -7.18 -3.65
CA ALA A 21 0.02 -8.58 -3.51
C ALA A 21 -0.23 -9.35 -4.81
N ALA A 22 -1.40 -9.16 -5.41
CA ALA A 22 -1.75 -9.82 -6.67
C ALA A 22 -0.81 -9.39 -7.80
N PHE A 23 -0.43 -8.13 -7.85
CA PHE A 23 0.53 -7.62 -8.84
C PHE A 23 1.87 -8.37 -8.73
N TYR A 24 2.42 -8.47 -7.52
CA TYR A 24 3.70 -9.16 -7.33
C TYR A 24 3.62 -10.66 -7.59
N GLU A 25 2.51 -11.30 -7.28
CA GLU A 25 2.33 -12.72 -7.58
C GLU A 25 2.33 -12.96 -9.09
N LYS A 26 1.63 -12.13 -9.85
CA LYS A 26 1.60 -12.22 -11.31
C LYS A 26 2.98 -11.92 -11.91
N MET A 27 3.65 -10.92 -11.38
CA MET A 27 4.99 -10.55 -11.84
C MET A 27 5.99 -11.69 -11.57
N ALA A 28 5.87 -12.36 -10.42
CA ALA A 28 6.71 -13.51 -10.08
C ALA A 28 6.55 -14.66 -11.07
N GLU A 29 5.34 -14.88 -11.58
CA GLU A 29 5.09 -15.92 -12.59
C GLU A 29 5.79 -15.60 -13.90
N SER A 30 5.81 -14.32 -14.29
CA SER A 30 6.39 -13.88 -15.56
C SER A 30 7.91 -13.75 -15.52
N TYR A 31 8.50 -13.54 -14.34
CA TYR A 31 9.92 -13.24 -14.18
C TYR A 31 10.56 -14.12 -13.11
N PRO A 32 10.85 -15.39 -13.44
CA PRO A 32 11.36 -16.37 -12.45
C PRO A 32 12.64 -15.96 -11.74
N LYS A 33 13.47 -15.13 -12.35
CA LYS A 33 14.74 -14.66 -11.74
C LYS A 33 14.50 -13.83 -10.49
N ALA A 34 13.36 -13.13 -10.42
CA ALA A 34 13.00 -12.28 -9.30
C ALA A 34 11.92 -12.91 -8.44
N LYS A 35 11.51 -14.14 -8.72
CA LYS A 35 10.35 -14.79 -8.08
C LYS A 35 10.41 -14.73 -6.55
N GLU A 36 11.56 -15.07 -5.98
CA GLU A 36 11.72 -15.14 -4.52
C GLU A 36 11.47 -13.78 -3.86
N VAL A 37 12.08 -12.72 -4.41
CA VAL A 37 11.92 -11.37 -3.91
C VAL A 37 10.48 -10.90 -4.06
N LEU A 38 9.88 -11.14 -5.22
CA LEU A 38 8.52 -10.69 -5.52
C LEU A 38 7.48 -11.40 -4.65
N LEU A 39 7.64 -12.69 -4.40
CA LEU A 39 6.75 -13.44 -3.51
C LEU A 39 6.92 -13.00 -2.05
N THR A 40 8.13 -12.61 -1.65
CA THR A 40 8.37 -12.03 -0.33
C THR A 40 7.57 -10.72 -0.19
N PHE A 41 7.58 -9.87 -1.21
CA PHE A 41 6.79 -8.63 -1.21
C PHE A 41 5.30 -8.91 -1.10
N SER A 42 4.79 -9.89 -1.86
CA SER A 42 3.38 -10.28 -1.77
C SER A 42 3.01 -10.70 -0.35
N LYS A 43 3.85 -11.52 0.28
CA LYS A 43 3.62 -11.99 1.65
C LYS A 43 3.62 -10.84 2.66
N GLU A 44 4.56 -9.90 2.51
CA GLU A 44 4.64 -8.73 3.39
C GLU A 44 3.40 -7.85 3.32
N ASN A 45 2.74 -7.79 2.16
CA ASN A 45 1.51 -7.00 1.99
C ASN A 45 0.41 -7.45 2.96
N SER A 46 0.28 -8.75 3.21
CA SER A 46 -0.67 -9.29 4.20
C SER A 46 -0.34 -8.78 5.61
N ASN A 47 0.95 -8.67 5.93
CA ASN A 47 1.39 -8.14 7.22
C ASN A 47 1.05 -6.65 7.35
N TYR A 48 1.22 -5.88 6.28
CA TYR A 48 0.87 -4.45 6.29
C TYR A 48 -0.62 -4.25 6.52
N ALA A 49 -1.47 -5.01 5.82
CA ALA A 49 -2.91 -4.96 6.02
C ALA A 49 -3.29 -5.29 7.46
N THR A 50 -2.65 -6.31 8.03
CA THR A 50 -2.89 -6.71 9.42
C THR A 50 -2.47 -5.62 10.40
N MET A 51 -1.33 -5.00 10.20
CA MET A 51 -0.84 -3.90 11.05
C MET A 51 -1.83 -2.74 11.08
N ILE A 52 -2.31 -2.34 9.90
CA ILE A 52 -3.25 -1.23 9.77
C ILE A 52 -4.57 -1.57 10.45
N GLN A 53 -5.08 -2.76 10.22
CA GLN A 53 -6.33 -3.22 10.81
C GLN A 53 -6.26 -3.28 12.34
N ARG A 54 -5.15 -3.77 12.88
CA ARG A 54 -4.93 -3.85 14.34
C ARG A 54 -4.86 -2.47 14.96
N ALA A 55 -4.18 -1.52 14.32
CA ALA A 55 -4.11 -0.15 14.82
C ALA A 55 -5.50 0.48 14.85
N TYR A 56 -6.29 0.27 13.79
CA TYR A 56 -7.66 0.76 13.69
C TYR A 56 -8.53 0.18 14.81
N TYR A 57 -8.58 -1.15 14.94
CA TYR A 57 -9.44 -1.79 15.93
C TYR A 57 -8.97 -1.59 17.38
N GLY A 58 -7.70 -1.33 17.59
CA GLY A 58 -7.17 -1.08 18.92
C GLY A 58 -7.61 0.25 19.51
N VAL A 59 -8.08 1.17 18.67
CA VAL A 59 -8.37 2.55 19.07
C VAL A 59 -9.78 3.01 18.73
N ILE A 60 -10.52 2.22 17.94
CA ILE A 60 -11.83 2.65 17.43
C ILE A 60 -12.90 2.45 18.49
N THR A 61 -13.73 3.48 18.66
CA THR A 61 -15.01 3.39 19.38
C THR A 61 -16.09 3.80 18.38
N ASP A 62 -17.35 3.48 18.66
CA ASP A 62 -18.47 3.85 17.79
C ASP A 62 -18.46 5.35 17.46
N ALA A 63 -18.11 6.19 18.42
CA ALA A 63 -18.05 7.63 18.23
C ALA A 63 -16.97 8.04 17.24
N ILE A 64 -15.82 7.35 17.25
CA ILE A 64 -14.69 7.65 16.36
C ILE A 64 -14.94 7.10 14.97
N GLU A 65 -15.56 5.94 14.85
CA GLU A 65 -15.85 5.30 13.57
C GLU A 65 -16.69 6.19 12.65
N GLY A 66 -17.59 6.98 13.21
CA GLY A 66 -18.41 7.92 12.46
C GLY A 66 -17.78 9.26 12.18
N CYS A 67 -16.57 9.53 12.68
CA CYS A 67 -15.91 10.82 12.48
C CYS A 67 -15.42 11.00 11.06
N PHE A 68 -15.62 12.21 10.51
CA PHE A 68 -15.06 12.63 9.24
C PHE A 68 -13.63 13.14 9.49
N ALA A 69 -12.69 12.22 9.46
CA ALA A 69 -11.27 12.53 9.69
C ALA A 69 -10.48 12.66 8.40
N PHE A 70 -11.05 12.23 7.28
CA PHE A 70 -10.33 12.06 6.03
C PHE A 70 -11.01 12.80 4.87
N SER A 71 -10.19 13.14 3.89
CA SER A 71 -10.61 13.56 2.57
C SER A 71 -9.66 12.89 1.58
N VAL A 72 -10.03 11.69 1.15
CA VAL A 72 -9.17 10.85 0.29
C VAL A 72 -9.90 10.61 -1.03
N GLU A 73 -9.29 11.04 -2.13
CA GLU A 73 -9.78 10.75 -3.47
C GLU A 73 -9.04 9.52 -4.00
N THR A 74 -9.75 8.42 -4.18
CA THR A 74 -9.14 7.13 -4.54
C THR A 74 -8.40 7.18 -5.88
N ASP A 75 -8.87 8.00 -6.82
CA ASP A 75 -8.27 8.09 -8.16
C ASP A 75 -6.82 8.63 -8.11
N GLU A 76 -6.48 9.38 -7.08
CA GLU A 76 -5.11 9.93 -6.92
C GLU A 76 -4.08 8.83 -6.66
N TYR A 77 -4.52 7.66 -6.20
CA TYR A 77 -3.64 6.55 -5.83
C TYR A 77 -3.78 5.35 -6.76
N ALA A 78 -4.42 5.55 -7.89
CA ALA A 78 -4.61 4.49 -8.87
C ALA A 78 -3.28 4.11 -9.53
N PHE A 79 -3.09 2.82 -9.78
CA PHE A 79 -1.90 2.29 -10.46
C PHE A 79 -2.30 1.14 -11.37
N GLU A 80 -1.43 0.82 -12.32
CA GLU A 80 -1.63 -0.31 -13.23
C GLU A 80 -1.56 -1.63 -12.44
N LYS A 81 -2.64 -2.42 -12.47
CA LYS A 81 -2.77 -3.66 -11.68
C LYS A 81 -2.20 -4.89 -12.37
N GLU A 82 -2.02 -4.84 -13.69
CA GLU A 82 -1.48 -5.96 -14.45
C GLU A 82 -0.04 -5.66 -14.83
N PRO A 83 0.94 -6.47 -14.40
CA PRO A 83 2.33 -6.23 -14.78
C PRO A 83 2.53 -6.46 -16.27
N ALA A 84 3.40 -5.65 -16.85
CA ALA A 84 3.79 -5.81 -18.25
C ALA A 84 4.34 -7.21 -18.46
N LYS A 85 3.85 -7.88 -19.49
CA LYS A 85 4.36 -9.17 -19.92
C LYS A 85 5.43 -8.90 -20.97
N ASP A 86 6.16 -9.93 -21.32
CA ASP A 86 7.18 -9.82 -22.35
C ASP A 86 7.05 -8.59 -23.27
N PRO A 87 8.18 -7.88 -23.63
CA PRO A 87 9.54 -8.38 -23.45
C PRO A 87 10.28 -7.83 -22.25
N SER A 88 9.64 -7.02 -21.39
CA SER A 88 10.47 -6.14 -20.57
C SER A 88 10.23 -6.27 -19.06
N PHE A 89 11.17 -6.95 -18.42
CA PHE A 89 11.28 -6.95 -16.97
C PHE A 89 11.43 -5.52 -16.43
N ALA A 90 12.18 -4.66 -17.14
CA ALA A 90 12.35 -3.26 -16.75
C ALA A 90 11.02 -2.51 -16.73
N ASP A 91 10.13 -2.76 -17.69
CA ASP A 91 8.80 -2.13 -17.71
C ASP A 91 7.97 -2.56 -16.51
N ALA A 92 8.00 -3.85 -16.18
CA ALA A 92 7.29 -4.35 -15.00
C ALA A 92 7.86 -3.78 -13.70
N LEU A 93 9.18 -3.64 -13.60
CA LEU A 93 9.84 -2.99 -12.46
C LEU A 93 9.44 -1.53 -12.33
N ASN A 94 9.37 -0.80 -13.44
CA ASN A 94 8.93 0.59 -13.41
C ASN A 94 7.47 0.73 -13.00
N GLN A 95 6.61 -0.19 -13.42
CA GLN A 95 5.22 -0.25 -12.94
C GLN A 95 5.17 -0.51 -11.43
N ALA A 96 6.00 -1.44 -10.94
CA ALA A 96 6.05 -1.75 -9.52
C ALA A 96 6.53 -0.54 -8.70
N ILE A 97 7.53 0.19 -9.21
CA ILE A 97 8.02 1.40 -8.56
C ILE A 97 6.92 2.46 -8.51
N ASP A 98 6.20 2.67 -9.61
CA ASP A 98 5.07 3.60 -9.63
C ASP A 98 4.00 3.20 -8.60
N MET A 99 3.68 1.92 -8.55
CA MET A 99 2.74 1.38 -7.56
C MET A 99 3.21 1.69 -6.13
N GLU A 100 4.48 1.43 -5.82
CA GLU A 100 5.02 1.71 -4.49
C GLU A 100 4.93 3.20 -4.15
N GLN A 101 5.24 4.07 -5.11
CA GLN A 101 5.13 5.51 -4.90
C GLN A 101 3.69 5.94 -4.62
N LYS A 102 2.71 5.36 -5.31
CA LYS A 102 1.29 5.63 -5.06
C LYS A 102 0.88 5.20 -3.66
N LEU A 103 1.31 4.02 -3.21
CA LEU A 103 0.99 3.54 -1.88
C LEU A 103 1.71 4.34 -0.79
N ILE A 104 2.97 4.71 -1.02
CA ILE A 104 3.70 5.58 -0.09
C ILE A 104 2.97 6.92 0.06
N SER A 105 2.54 7.52 -1.04
CA SER A 105 1.76 8.77 -1.02
C SER A 105 0.46 8.60 -0.25
N PHE A 106 -0.27 7.51 -0.49
CA PHE A 106 -1.50 7.22 0.23
C PHE A 106 -1.27 7.14 1.74
N TYR A 107 -0.30 6.35 2.17
CA TYR A 107 -0.03 6.19 3.61
C TYR A 107 0.46 7.48 4.26
N THR A 108 1.28 8.25 3.55
CA THR A 108 1.77 9.54 4.04
C THR A 108 0.61 10.52 4.21
N ASP A 109 -0.28 10.61 3.22
CA ASP A 109 -1.45 11.49 3.25
C ASP A 109 -2.43 11.04 4.33
N ALA A 110 -2.67 9.74 4.45
CA ALA A 110 -3.55 9.18 5.48
C ALA A 110 -3.00 9.47 6.89
N ALA A 111 -1.69 9.36 7.07
CA ALA A 111 -1.04 9.67 8.34
C ALA A 111 -1.23 11.14 8.70
N GLU A 112 -1.03 12.03 7.75
CA GLU A 112 -1.19 13.47 7.97
C GLU A 112 -2.63 13.81 8.33
N GLN A 113 -3.60 13.24 7.61
CA GLN A 113 -5.02 13.51 7.85
C GLN A 113 -5.52 12.91 9.15
N SER A 114 -4.89 11.86 9.67
CA SER A 114 -5.30 11.19 10.89
C SER A 114 -4.57 11.66 12.16
N LYS A 115 -3.70 12.65 12.04
CA LYS A 115 -2.90 13.18 13.16
C LYS A 115 -3.71 13.52 14.40
N ALA A 116 -4.91 14.06 14.20
CA ALA A 116 -5.77 14.52 15.28
C ALA A 116 -6.56 13.41 15.94
N LEU A 117 -6.54 12.19 15.37
CA LEU A 117 -7.33 11.08 15.90
C LEU A 117 -6.63 10.39 17.06
N MET A 118 -5.76 9.46 16.76
CA MET A 118 -5.04 8.69 17.77
C MET A 118 -3.66 8.34 17.29
N ALA A 119 -2.70 8.38 18.21
CA ALA A 119 -1.27 8.25 17.88
C ALA A 119 -0.93 6.97 17.11
N ASP A 120 -1.60 5.85 17.41
CA ASP A 120 -1.23 4.57 16.80
C ASP A 120 -1.65 4.45 15.33
N VAL A 121 -2.76 5.10 14.92
CA VAL A 121 -3.21 5.04 13.54
C VAL A 121 -2.25 5.77 12.60
N PRO A 122 -1.94 7.07 12.80
CA PRO A 122 -0.98 7.74 11.91
C PRO A 122 0.42 7.14 12.00
N ARG A 123 0.84 6.68 13.18
CA ARG A 123 2.14 6.03 13.35
C ARG A 123 2.24 4.79 12.48
N THR A 124 1.19 3.96 12.47
CA THR A 124 1.18 2.72 11.67
C THR A 124 1.23 3.03 10.19
N PHE A 125 0.48 4.03 9.71
CA PHE A 125 0.56 4.46 8.32
C PHE A 125 2.00 4.87 7.94
N LEU A 126 2.67 5.62 8.80
CA LEU A 126 4.05 6.04 8.54
C LEU A 126 5.04 4.87 8.56
N ILE A 127 4.84 3.88 9.43
CA ILE A 127 5.66 2.67 9.47
C ILE A 127 5.53 1.91 8.14
N VAL A 128 4.31 1.73 7.63
CA VAL A 128 4.08 1.04 6.36
C VAL A 128 4.69 1.85 5.20
N ALA A 129 4.52 3.17 5.19
CA ALA A 129 5.13 4.03 4.18
C ALA A 129 6.65 3.86 4.15
N LYS A 130 7.30 3.82 5.31
CA LYS A 130 8.74 3.62 5.41
C LYS A 130 9.19 2.25 4.90
N LYS A 131 8.44 1.21 5.24
CA LYS A 131 8.73 -0.15 4.75
C LYS A 131 8.60 -0.23 3.24
N ARG A 132 7.59 0.43 2.67
CA ARG A 132 7.39 0.47 1.22
C ARG A 132 8.48 1.30 0.52
N LYS A 133 9.00 2.34 1.17
CA LYS A 133 10.15 3.08 0.62
C LYS A 133 11.37 2.17 0.51
N GLY A 134 11.62 1.33 1.50
CA GLY A 134 12.67 0.31 1.43
C GLY A 134 12.46 -0.67 0.29
N ARG A 135 11.20 -1.04 0.03
CA ARG A 135 10.83 -1.91 -1.10
C ARG A 135 11.09 -1.21 -2.44
N GLU A 136 10.72 0.07 -2.54
CA GLU A 136 11.01 0.87 -3.74
C GLU A 136 12.52 0.87 -4.05
N ASP A 137 13.34 1.04 -3.02
CA ASP A 137 14.80 1.03 -3.17
C ASP A 137 15.30 -0.32 -3.68
N LYS A 138 14.73 -1.42 -3.20
CA LYS A 138 15.09 -2.77 -3.70
C LYS A 138 14.69 -2.95 -5.16
N LEU A 139 13.52 -2.46 -5.55
CA LEU A 139 13.07 -2.53 -6.94
C LEU A 139 13.98 -1.72 -7.86
N ARG A 140 14.41 -0.54 -7.43
CA ARG A 140 15.36 0.28 -8.19
C ARG A 140 16.71 -0.41 -8.35
N ALA A 141 17.15 -1.12 -7.32
CA ALA A 141 18.38 -1.92 -7.40
C ALA A 141 18.26 -3.03 -8.42
N LEU A 142 17.08 -3.63 -8.59
CA LEU A 142 16.85 -4.65 -9.62
C LEU A 142 16.87 -4.07 -11.05
N LEU A 143 16.56 -2.79 -11.20
CA LEU A 143 16.68 -2.10 -12.50
C LEU A 143 18.14 -1.93 -12.93
N GLY A 144 19.01 -1.83 -11.99
CA GLY A 144 20.45 -1.67 -12.22
C GLY A 144 20.92 -0.23 -12.12
#